data_fdf89672283b1258c29bfc3829ed1cb5
#
_entry.id   fdf89672283b1258c29bfc3829ed1cb5
#
_cell.length_a   1.000
_cell.length_b   1.000
_cell.length_c   1.000
_cell.angle_alpha   90.00
_cell.angle_beta   90.00
_cell.angle_gamma   90.00
#
_symmetry.space_group_name_H-M   'P 1'
#
loop_
_entity.id
_entity.type
_entity.pdbx_description
1 polymer ?
#
loop_
_entity_poly.entity_id
_entity_poly.type
_entity_poly.pdbx_seq_one_letter_code
_entity_poly.pdbx_strand_id
1 'polypeptide(L)'
;MPEYCSCGTQLVPDSLFCHKCGKPTREIAIPEPAEPIAPFVPPTIAKPEQPPLNLQNGLALRISLLVAVMATLLFFLPYLNWLGAGFFAVFFYRRRTGYLLTMESGIWMGWITGLLMFAIMACLLTASWAVFRSVGGVAAFQQEFKQAIDPKVLEALKMLQNGPDVAKMLLQLFVFTTLLSMAGGALGAKMVGRE
;
A
#
# COMPACT_ATOMS: atom_id res chain seq x y z
N MET A 1 -28.04 10.79 67.38
CA MET A 1 -26.61 10.66 67.09
C MET A 1 -25.90 10.80 68.45
N PRO A 2 -24.90 9.98 68.79
CA PRO A 2 -24.20 10.15 70.04
C PRO A 2 -23.40 11.45 70.02
N GLU A 3 -23.60 12.32 70.99
CA GLU A 3 -22.89 13.58 71.17
C GLU A 3 -21.44 13.37 71.67
N TYR A 4 -21.18 12.18 72.30
CA TYR A 4 -19.89 11.84 72.90
C TYR A 4 -19.38 10.51 72.37
N CYS A 5 -18.09 10.44 72.10
CA CYS A 5 -17.41 9.21 71.73
C CYS A 5 -17.18 8.32 72.97
N SER A 6 -17.00 7.01 72.78
CA SER A 6 -16.65 6.07 73.89
C SER A 6 -15.36 6.45 74.63
N CYS A 7 -14.53 7.34 74.09
CA CYS A 7 -13.33 7.89 74.72
C CYS A 7 -13.61 9.18 75.55
N GLY A 8 -14.88 9.59 75.69
CA GLY A 8 -15.31 10.77 76.46
C GLY A 8 -15.15 12.12 75.76
N THR A 9 -14.75 12.13 74.47
CA THR A 9 -14.61 13.38 73.72
C THR A 9 -15.88 13.74 73.01
N GLN A 10 -16.26 15.01 73.07
CA GLN A 10 -17.44 15.53 72.36
C GLN A 10 -17.18 15.44 70.83
N LEU A 11 -18.14 14.89 70.12
CA LEU A 11 -18.03 14.72 68.68
C LEU A 11 -18.53 15.97 67.98
N VAL A 12 -17.85 16.32 66.89
CA VAL A 12 -18.33 17.38 65.98
C VAL A 12 -19.57 16.84 65.22
N PRO A 13 -20.64 17.64 65.09
CA PRO A 13 -21.79 17.19 64.33
C PRO A 13 -21.39 16.66 62.96
N ASP A 14 -21.98 15.53 62.56
CA ASP A 14 -21.73 14.83 61.28
C ASP A 14 -20.31 14.24 61.05
N SER A 15 -19.43 14.21 62.08
CA SER A 15 -18.12 13.58 61.96
C SER A 15 -18.28 12.05 61.82
N LEU A 16 -17.60 11.48 60.78
CA LEU A 16 -17.55 10.02 60.51
C LEU A 16 -16.57 9.30 61.47
N PHE A 17 -15.61 10.03 62.01
CA PHE A 17 -14.60 9.51 62.92
C PHE A 17 -14.35 10.45 64.10
N CYS A 18 -14.02 9.88 65.25
CA CYS A 18 -13.64 10.69 66.41
C CYS A 18 -12.24 11.28 66.18
N HIS A 19 -12.10 12.60 66.28
CA HIS A 19 -10.82 13.32 66.06
C HIS A 19 -9.72 12.99 67.09
N LYS A 20 -10.07 12.39 68.24
CA LYS A 20 -9.13 12.05 69.31
C LYS A 20 -8.67 10.58 69.23
N CYS A 21 -9.56 9.64 69.02
CA CYS A 21 -9.24 8.21 69.05
C CYS A 21 -9.36 7.51 67.67
N GLY A 22 -9.84 8.18 66.65
CA GLY A 22 -9.96 7.62 65.31
C GLY A 22 -11.06 6.58 65.11
N LYS A 23 -11.85 6.28 66.15
CA LYS A 23 -12.94 5.32 66.01
C LYS A 23 -14.06 5.84 65.13
N PRO A 24 -14.66 5.02 64.25
CA PRO A 24 -15.79 5.40 63.45
C PRO A 24 -17.00 5.67 64.36
N THR A 25 -17.72 6.73 64.12
CA THR A 25 -18.90 7.18 64.89
C THR A 25 -20.20 6.62 64.34
N ARG A 26 -20.17 6.11 63.12
CA ARG A 26 -21.27 5.39 62.46
C ARG A 26 -20.77 4.03 61.99
N GLU A 27 -21.62 3.01 62.04
CA GLU A 27 -21.37 1.78 61.32
C GLU A 27 -21.32 2.10 59.82
N ILE A 28 -20.12 2.03 59.25
CA ILE A 28 -19.98 2.08 57.79
C ILE A 28 -20.56 0.75 57.31
N ALA A 29 -21.76 0.79 56.73
CA ALA A 29 -22.28 -0.37 56.02
C ALA A 29 -21.21 -0.76 55.01
N ILE A 30 -20.49 -1.84 55.31
CA ILE A 30 -19.55 -2.43 54.34
C ILE A 30 -20.43 -2.81 53.14
N PRO A 31 -20.27 -2.18 51.98
CA PRO A 31 -21.05 -2.58 50.83
C PRO A 31 -20.80 -4.08 50.63
N GLU A 32 -21.90 -4.83 50.53
CA GLU A 32 -21.89 -6.25 50.21
C GLU A 32 -20.88 -6.51 49.11
N PRO A 33 -20.06 -7.56 49.21
CA PRO A 33 -18.99 -7.81 48.21
C PRO A 33 -19.62 -7.73 46.84
N ALA A 34 -19.25 -6.69 46.09
CA ALA A 34 -19.73 -6.51 44.74
C ALA A 34 -19.47 -7.80 43.99
N GLU A 35 -20.50 -8.34 43.34
CA GLU A 35 -20.34 -9.48 42.44
C GLU A 35 -19.06 -9.30 41.63
N PRO A 36 -18.27 -10.36 41.38
CA PRO A 36 -17.00 -10.25 40.68
C PRO A 36 -17.23 -9.45 39.39
N ILE A 37 -16.74 -8.21 39.40
CA ILE A 37 -16.81 -7.35 38.21
C ILE A 37 -16.17 -8.16 37.11
N ALA A 38 -16.98 -8.59 36.14
CA ALA A 38 -16.45 -9.26 34.94
C ALA A 38 -15.25 -8.47 34.45
N PRO A 39 -14.11 -9.10 34.15
CA PRO A 39 -12.92 -8.38 33.76
C PRO A 39 -13.30 -7.40 32.66
N PHE A 40 -13.03 -6.11 32.90
CA PHE A 40 -13.27 -5.06 31.91
C PHE A 40 -12.43 -5.41 30.67
N VAL A 41 -13.06 -6.07 29.72
CA VAL A 41 -12.47 -6.29 28.40
C VAL A 41 -12.57 -4.90 27.72
N PRO A 42 -11.44 -4.19 27.57
CA PRO A 42 -11.47 -2.93 26.87
C PRO A 42 -12.11 -3.18 25.52
N PRO A 43 -13.01 -2.32 25.02
CA PRO A 43 -13.60 -2.50 23.70
C PRO A 43 -12.45 -2.68 22.72
N THR A 44 -12.35 -3.87 22.12
CA THR A 44 -11.39 -4.13 21.07
C THR A 44 -11.75 -3.13 19.97
N ILE A 45 -10.98 -2.04 19.88
CA ILE A 45 -11.12 -1.09 18.79
C ILE A 45 -10.90 -1.92 17.53
N ALA A 46 -11.98 -2.29 16.87
CA ALA A 46 -11.92 -3.04 15.63
C ALA A 46 -11.02 -2.26 14.70
N LYS A 47 -9.81 -2.81 14.46
CA LYS A 47 -8.87 -2.22 13.51
C LYS A 47 -9.65 -2.02 12.22
N PRO A 48 -9.72 -0.79 11.67
CA PRO A 48 -10.54 -0.54 10.48
C PRO A 48 -10.15 -1.54 9.41
N GLU A 49 -11.14 -2.32 8.98
CA GLU A 49 -10.95 -3.39 8.00
C GLU A 49 -10.46 -2.76 6.70
N GLN A 50 -9.27 -3.15 6.29
CA GLN A 50 -8.66 -2.59 5.09
C GLN A 50 -9.48 -3.04 3.88
N PRO A 51 -9.91 -2.12 3.01
CA PRO A 51 -10.58 -2.52 1.79
C PRO A 51 -9.65 -3.41 0.95
N PRO A 52 -10.17 -4.51 0.39
CA PRO A 52 -9.34 -5.44 -0.38
C PRO A 52 -8.65 -4.69 -1.52
N LEU A 53 -7.33 -4.91 -1.67
CA LEU A 53 -6.54 -4.36 -2.77
C LEU A 53 -6.77 -5.21 -4.02
N ASN A 54 -7.80 -4.87 -4.77
CA ASN A 54 -8.16 -5.48 -6.05
C ASN A 54 -8.44 -4.39 -7.09
N LEU A 55 -8.69 -4.80 -8.33
CA LEU A 55 -9.03 -3.87 -9.44
C LEU A 55 -10.30 -3.04 -9.19
N GLN A 56 -11.14 -3.44 -8.24
CA GLN A 56 -12.35 -2.70 -7.86
C GLN A 56 -12.05 -1.54 -6.88
N ASN A 57 -10.87 -1.55 -6.25
CA ASN A 57 -10.46 -0.46 -5.38
C ASN A 57 -10.01 0.75 -6.21
N GLY A 58 -10.92 1.70 -6.42
CA GLY A 58 -10.67 2.88 -7.26
C GLY A 58 -9.50 3.75 -6.80
N LEU A 59 -9.18 3.77 -5.50
CA LEU A 59 -8.03 4.51 -4.98
C LEU A 59 -6.72 3.81 -5.33
N ALA A 60 -6.66 2.49 -5.14
CA ALA A 60 -5.50 1.68 -5.52
C ALA A 60 -5.23 1.79 -7.02
N LEU A 61 -6.29 1.70 -7.84
CA LEU A 61 -6.20 1.81 -9.30
C LEU A 61 -5.68 3.19 -9.74
N ARG A 62 -6.19 4.28 -9.16
CA ARG A 62 -5.74 5.65 -9.49
C ARG A 62 -4.26 5.87 -9.14
N ILE A 63 -3.83 5.41 -7.99
CA ILE A 63 -2.42 5.52 -7.56
C ILE A 63 -1.53 4.67 -8.46
N SER A 64 -1.91 3.42 -8.73
CA SER A 64 -1.17 2.53 -9.62
C SER A 64 -1.08 3.10 -11.04
N LEU A 65 -2.15 3.69 -11.56
CA LEU A 65 -2.16 4.33 -12.88
C LEU A 65 -1.22 5.55 -12.91
N LEU A 66 -1.29 6.42 -11.90
CA LEU A 66 -0.41 7.59 -11.81
C LEU A 66 1.06 7.16 -11.79
N VAL A 67 1.40 6.18 -10.96
CA VAL A 67 2.77 5.67 -10.87
C VAL A 67 3.19 4.99 -12.17
N ALA A 68 2.31 4.21 -12.81
CA ALA A 68 2.59 3.57 -14.09
C ALA A 68 2.90 4.59 -15.20
N VAL A 69 2.12 5.68 -15.28
CA VAL A 69 2.37 6.78 -16.23
C VAL A 69 3.71 7.45 -15.93
N MET A 70 3.95 7.82 -14.68
CA MET A 70 5.22 8.45 -14.27
C MET A 70 6.42 7.55 -14.57
N ALA A 71 6.31 6.26 -14.26
CA ALA A 71 7.36 5.29 -14.54
C ALA A 71 7.58 5.09 -16.05
N THR A 72 6.52 5.14 -16.85
CA THR A 72 6.66 5.05 -18.33
C THR A 72 7.39 6.27 -18.89
N LEU A 73 7.20 7.46 -18.32
CA LEU A 73 7.91 8.68 -18.72
C LEU A 73 9.39 8.67 -18.29
N LEU A 74 9.71 8.01 -17.17
CA LEU A 74 11.07 7.89 -16.62
C LEU A 74 11.83 6.68 -17.19
N PHE A 75 11.75 6.41 -18.47
CA PHE A 75 12.27 5.21 -19.15
C PHE A 75 13.81 5.04 -19.14
N PHE A 76 14.54 5.89 -18.46
CA PHE A 76 16.01 5.92 -18.50
C PHE A 76 16.71 4.67 -17.91
N LEU A 77 16.10 3.99 -16.93
CA LEU A 77 16.64 2.79 -16.27
C LEU A 77 15.56 1.70 -16.20
N PRO A 78 15.34 0.89 -17.23
CA PRO A 78 14.14 0.05 -17.34
C PRO A 78 13.95 -0.89 -16.14
N TYR A 79 14.94 -1.65 -15.73
CA TYR A 79 14.81 -2.63 -14.65
C TYR A 79 14.55 -1.97 -13.29
N LEU A 80 15.32 -0.93 -12.97
CA LEU A 80 15.17 -0.20 -11.72
C LEU A 80 13.85 0.58 -11.67
N ASN A 81 13.43 1.09 -12.80
CA ASN A 81 12.18 1.81 -12.96
C ASN A 81 10.96 0.90 -12.73
N TRP A 82 10.98 -0.33 -13.26
CA TRP A 82 9.89 -1.30 -13.06
C TRP A 82 9.79 -1.77 -11.61
N LEU A 83 10.91 -1.99 -10.96
CA LEU A 83 10.97 -2.30 -9.53
C LEU A 83 10.52 -1.09 -8.70
N GLY A 84 10.99 0.10 -9.04
CA GLY A 84 10.59 1.35 -8.39
C GLY A 84 9.10 1.64 -8.52
N ALA A 85 8.49 1.35 -9.67
CA ALA A 85 7.06 1.55 -9.88
C ALA A 85 6.21 0.79 -8.85
N GLY A 86 6.49 -0.49 -8.61
CA GLY A 86 5.81 -1.26 -7.58
C GLY A 86 6.03 -0.70 -6.17
N PHE A 87 7.26 -0.31 -5.86
CA PHE A 87 7.61 0.30 -4.58
C PHE A 87 6.87 1.62 -4.34
N PHE A 88 6.91 2.54 -5.30
CA PHE A 88 6.25 3.84 -5.18
C PHE A 88 4.73 3.75 -5.14
N ALA A 89 4.13 2.77 -5.83
CA ALA A 89 2.69 2.52 -5.74
C ALA A 89 2.27 2.22 -4.29
N VAL A 90 2.99 1.33 -3.60
CA VAL A 90 2.77 1.00 -2.18
C VAL A 90 3.04 2.21 -1.29
N PHE A 91 4.15 2.92 -1.52
CA PHE A 91 4.52 4.09 -0.75
C PHE A 91 3.46 5.20 -0.81
N PHE A 92 2.99 5.57 -2.01
CA PHE A 92 1.96 6.60 -2.18
C PHE A 92 0.60 6.14 -1.64
N TYR A 93 0.26 4.87 -1.79
CA TYR A 93 -0.97 4.33 -1.23
C TYR A 93 -0.97 4.44 0.30
N ARG A 94 0.11 3.99 0.96
CA ARG A 94 0.26 4.15 2.42
C ARG A 94 0.21 5.61 2.84
N ARG A 95 0.95 6.48 2.15
CA ARG A 95 0.97 7.92 2.48
C ARG A 95 -0.41 8.56 2.40
N ARG A 96 -1.26 8.07 1.52
CA ARG A 96 -2.62 8.62 1.32
C ARG A 96 -3.67 8.00 2.23
N THR A 97 -3.53 6.74 2.59
CA THR A 97 -4.51 5.99 3.39
C THR A 97 -4.14 5.84 4.85
N GLY A 98 -2.85 5.94 5.18
CA GLY A 98 -2.32 5.64 6.52
C GLY A 98 -2.30 4.16 6.88
N TYR A 99 -2.80 3.26 6.02
CA TYR A 99 -2.82 1.82 6.29
C TYR A 99 -1.45 1.18 6.10
N LEU A 100 -1.08 0.30 7.04
CA LEU A 100 0.08 -0.58 6.89
C LEU A 100 -0.30 -1.73 5.96
N LEU A 101 0.42 -1.86 4.84
CA LEU A 101 0.18 -2.94 3.89
C LEU A 101 0.95 -4.19 4.31
N THR A 102 0.27 -5.34 4.23
CA THR A 102 0.92 -6.65 4.31
C THR A 102 1.75 -6.91 3.04
N MET A 103 2.69 -7.86 3.09
CA MET A 103 3.48 -8.24 1.90
C MET A 103 2.57 -8.70 0.75
N GLU A 104 1.53 -9.45 1.04
CA GLU A 104 0.55 -9.92 0.07
C GLU A 104 -0.14 -8.74 -0.63
N SER A 105 -0.62 -7.77 0.16
CA SER A 105 -1.22 -6.54 -0.36
C SER A 105 -0.24 -5.74 -1.22
N GLY A 106 1.04 -5.71 -0.85
CA GLY A 106 2.10 -5.06 -1.62
C GLY A 106 2.35 -5.74 -2.97
N ILE A 107 2.36 -7.07 -3.00
CA ILE A 107 2.48 -7.87 -4.23
C ILE A 107 1.30 -7.60 -5.16
N TRP A 108 0.06 -7.60 -4.65
CA TRP A 108 -1.13 -7.28 -5.43
C TRP A 108 -1.09 -5.86 -6.01
N MET A 109 -0.66 -4.89 -5.21
CA MET A 109 -0.49 -3.50 -5.68
C MET A 109 0.57 -3.41 -6.79
N GLY A 110 1.70 -4.11 -6.62
CA GLY A 110 2.74 -4.22 -7.63
C GLY A 110 2.24 -4.90 -8.91
N TRP A 111 1.43 -5.96 -8.80
CA TRP A 111 0.84 -6.63 -9.95
C TRP A 111 -0.08 -5.70 -10.76
N ILE A 112 -0.97 -4.96 -10.08
CA ILE A 112 -1.87 -3.98 -10.72
C ILE A 112 -1.03 -2.91 -11.45
N THR A 113 0.01 -2.39 -10.78
CA THR A 113 0.90 -1.36 -11.37
C THR A 113 1.65 -1.91 -12.58
N GLY A 114 2.18 -3.13 -12.50
CA GLY A 114 2.88 -3.79 -13.61
C GLY A 114 1.97 -4.05 -14.81
N LEU A 115 0.73 -4.50 -14.57
CA LEU A 115 -0.28 -4.70 -15.60
C LEU A 115 -0.64 -3.39 -16.32
N LEU A 116 -0.87 -2.32 -15.58
CA LEU A 116 -1.17 -1.01 -16.15
C LEU A 116 0.00 -0.46 -16.94
N MET A 117 1.21 -0.60 -16.41
CA MET A 117 2.44 -0.18 -17.09
C MET A 117 2.65 -0.94 -18.41
N PHE A 118 2.45 -2.25 -18.40
CA PHE A 118 2.48 -3.05 -19.60
C PHE A 118 1.42 -2.60 -20.62
N ALA A 119 0.19 -2.35 -20.18
CA ALA A 119 -0.89 -1.88 -21.07
C ALA A 119 -0.54 -0.54 -21.72
N ILE A 120 0.00 0.42 -20.96
CA ILE A 120 0.45 1.72 -21.50
C ILE A 120 1.57 1.52 -22.52
N MET A 121 2.58 0.69 -22.18
CA MET A 121 3.71 0.40 -23.09
C MET A 121 3.24 -0.29 -24.36
N ALA A 122 2.33 -1.25 -24.26
CA ALA A 122 1.75 -1.94 -25.42
C ALA A 122 0.97 -0.97 -26.32
N CYS A 123 0.16 -0.07 -25.75
CA CYS A 123 -0.54 0.96 -26.49
C CYS A 123 0.46 1.91 -27.21
N LEU A 124 1.51 2.35 -26.53
CA LEU A 124 2.52 3.23 -27.13
C LEU A 124 3.28 2.53 -28.25
N LEU A 125 3.65 1.26 -28.06
CA LEU A 125 4.33 0.48 -29.09
C LEU A 125 3.44 0.27 -30.32
N THR A 126 2.17 -0.07 -30.14
CA THR A 126 1.22 -0.25 -31.24
C THR A 126 0.95 1.06 -31.97
N ALA A 127 0.80 2.17 -31.25
CA ALA A 127 0.63 3.50 -31.86
C ALA A 127 1.89 3.91 -32.65
N SER A 128 3.07 3.76 -32.06
CA SER A 128 4.35 4.03 -32.72
C SER A 128 4.54 3.19 -33.97
N TRP A 129 4.17 1.91 -33.90
CA TRP A 129 4.24 1.01 -35.06
C TRP A 129 3.26 1.42 -36.17
N ALA A 130 2.04 1.83 -35.83
CA ALA A 130 1.07 2.32 -36.80
C ALA A 130 1.59 3.58 -37.52
N VAL A 131 2.15 4.52 -36.79
CA VAL A 131 2.77 5.75 -37.35
C VAL A 131 3.97 5.36 -38.24
N PHE A 132 4.84 4.47 -37.77
CA PHE A 132 5.98 4.02 -38.57
C PHE A 132 5.57 3.38 -39.91
N ARG A 133 4.49 2.58 -39.90
CA ARG A 133 3.93 2.01 -41.13
C ARG A 133 3.34 3.06 -42.07
N SER A 134 2.69 4.09 -41.54
CA SER A 134 2.06 5.14 -42.37
C SER A 134 3.09 6.01 -43.10
N VAL A 135 4.31 6.13 -42.57
CA VAL A 135 5.43 6.90 -43.18
C VAL A 135 6.25 6.06 -44.17
N GLY A 136 5.81 4.83 -44.52
CA GLY A 136 6.48 3.96 -45.47
C GLY A 136 7.29 2.81 -44.84
N GLY A 137 7.29 2.71 -43.51
CA GLY A 137 7.83 1.58 -42.76
C GLY A 137 9.33 1.35 -42.94
N VAL A 138 9.74 0.09 -42.91
CA VAL A 138 11.13 -0.33 -43.02
C VAL A 138 11.75 0.07 -44.38
N ALA A 139 10.96 0.08 -45.44
CA ALA A 139 11.45 0.42 -46.78
C ALA A 139 11.87 1.91 -46.88
N ALA A 140 11.04 2.82 -46.41
CA ALA A 140 11.38 4.25 -46.37
C ALA A 140 12.59 4.51 -45.45
N PHE A 141 12.62 3.86 -44.30
CA PHE A 141 13.71 3.98 -43.34
C PHE A 141 15.05 3.48 -43.96
N GLN A 142 15.04 2.36 -44.70
CA GLN A 142 16.22 1.85 -45.41
C GLN A 142 16.69 2.77 -46.54
N GLN A 143 15.75 3.46 -47.22
CA GLN A 143 16.12 4.42 -48.28
C GLN A 143 16.82 5.65 -47.73
N GLU A 144 16.32 6.18 -46.61
CA GLU A 144 16.85 7.40 -46.02
C GLU A 144 18.19 7.19 -45.30
N PHE A 145 18.38 6.03 -44.70
CA PHE A 145 19.58 5.69 -43.92
C PHE A 145 20.52 4.64 -44.58
N LYS A 146 20.58 4.58 -45.88
CA LYS A 146 21.31 3.55 -46.70
C LYS A 146 22.75 3.27 -46.27
N GLN A 147 23.44 4.17 -45.58
CA GLN A 147 24.85 4.06 -45.22
C GLN A 147 25.15 4.04 -43.71
N ALA A 148 24.17 4.23 -42.84
CA ALA A 148 24.41 4.45 -41.39
C ALA A 148 23.70 3.46 -40.47
N ILE A 149 22.98 2.45 -40.99
CA ILE A 149 22.21 1.53 -40.16
C ILE A 149 23.09 0.39 -39.70
N ASP A 150 23.25 0.27 -38.36
CA ASP A 150 23.83 -0.93 -37.76
C ASP A 150 22.99 -2.16 -38.17
N PRO A 151 23.63 -3.26 -38.66
CA PRO A 151 22.95 -4.48 -39.03
C PRO A 151 22.04 -5.04 -37.94
N LYS A 152 22.36 -4.80 -36.67
CA LYS A 152 21.52 -5.17 -35.52
C LYS A 152 20.18 -4.45 -35.49
N VAL A 153 20.16 -3.16 -35.87
CA VAL A 153 18.92 -2.38 -35.95
C VAL A 153 18.01 -2.88 -37.05
N LEU A 154 18.64 -3.26 -38.20
CA LEU A 154 17.91 -3.84 -39.33
C LEU A 154 17.29 -5.20 -38.96
N GLU A 155 18.03 -6.03 -38.25
CA GLU A 155 17.55 -7.33 -37.77
C GLU A 155 16.39 -7.15 -36.77
N ALA A 156 16.51 -6.22 -35.83
CA ALA A 156 15.43 -5.88 -34.90
C ALA A 156 14.17 -5.38 -35.61
N LEU A 157 14.33 -4.56 -36.66
CA LEU A 157 13.20 -4.09 -37.47
C LEU A 157 12.51 -5.24 -38.24
N LYS A 158 13.29 -6.21 -38.72
CA LYS A 158 12.75 -7.43 -39.38
C LYS A 158 11.99 -8.31 -38.39
N MET A 159 12.48 -8.46 -37.15
CA MET A 159 11.79 -9.19 -36.08
C MET A 159 10.43 -8.56 -35.77
N LEU A 160 10.32 -7.22 -35.81
CA LEU A 160 9.05 -6.51 -35.61
C LEU A 160 8.01 -6.72 -36.73
N GLN A 161 8.43 -7.21 -37.89
CA GLN A 161 7.52 -7.58 -38.98
C GLN A 161 6.97 -9.00 -38.81
N ASN A 162 7.63 -9.84 -38.02
CA ASN A 162 7.25 -11.23 -37.81
C ASN A 162 6.31 -11.35 -36.59
N GLY A 163 5.05 -11.66 -36.81
CA GLY A 163 4.04 -11.72 -35.71
C GLY A 163 4.44 -12.61 -34.53
N PRO A 164 4.97 -13.85 -34.74
CA PRO A 164 5.41 -14.70 -33.64
C PRO A 164 6.53 -14.09 -32.77
N ASP A 165 7.45 -13.36 -33.36
CA ASP A 165 8.56 -12.74 -32.64
C ASP A 165 8.09 -11.54 -31.83
N VAL A 166 7.17 -10.75 -32.39
CA VAL A 166 6.49 -9.67 -31.64
C VAL A 166 5.70 -10.23 -30.46
N ALA A 167 4.99 -11.33 -30.63
CA ALA A 167 4.27 -11.97 -29.54
C ALA A 167 5.20 -12.45 -28.41
N LYS A 168 6.34 -13.05 -28.75
CA LYS A 168 7.37 -13.43 -27.76
C LYS A 168 7.92 -12.22 -27.02
N MET A 169 8.26 -11.14 -27.75
CA MET A 169 8.77 -9.90 -27.18
C MET A 169 7.74 -9.28 -26.21
N LEU A 170 6.47 -9.21 -26.58
CA LEU A 170 5.41 -8.69 -25.73
C LEU A 170 5.19 -9.56 -24.49
N LEU A 171 5.22 -10.89 -24.64
CA LEU A 171 5.13 -11.82 -23.52
C LEU A 171 6.31 -11.65 -22.56
N GLN A 172 7.51 -11.54 -23.07
CA GLN A 172 8.72 -11.31 -22.27
C GLN A 172 8.62 -9.95 -21.53
N LEU A 173 8.22 -8.89 -22.22
CA LEU A 173 8.01 -7.59 -21.62
C LEU A 173 6.95 -7.65 -20.50
N PHE A 174 5.82 -8.33 -20.73
CA PHE A 174 4.77 -8.53 -19.73
C PHE A 174 5.30 -9.22 -18.47
N VAL A 175 6.01 -10.33 -18.65
CA VAL A 175 6.57 -11.11 -17.54
C VAL A 175 7.56 -10.28 -16.73
N PHE A 176 8.49 -9.59 -17.40
CA PHE A 176 9.48 -8.77 -16.68
C PHE A 176 8.87 -7.59 -15.97
N THR A 177 7.99 -6.82 -16.63
CA THR A 177 7.36 -5.65 -15.99
C THR A 177 6.50 -6.05 -14.80
N THR A 178 5.73 -7.13 -14.91
CA THR A 178 4.87 -7.60 -13.80
C THR A 178 5.68 -8.18 -12.65
N LEU A 179 6.66 -9.06 -12.91
CA LEU A 179 7.47 -9.66 -11.85
C LEU A 179 8.32 -8.63 -11.10
N LEU A 180 8.98 -7.71 -11.81
CA LEU A 180 9.78 -6.67 -11.16
C LEU A 180 8.89 -5.72 -10.35
N SER A 181 7.73 -5.34 -10.89
CA SER A 181 6.78 -4.49 -10.16
C SER A 181 6.20 -5.19 -8.93
N MET A 182 5.91 -6.50 -9.00
CA MET A 182 5.48 -7.29 -7.83
C MET A 182 6.59 -7.36 -6.77
N ALA A 183 7.83 -7.59 -7.17
CA ALA A 183 8.98 -7.57 -6.26
C ALA A 183 9.16 -6.19 -5.62
N GLY A 184 9.02 -5.11 -6.39
CA GLY A 184 9.03 -3.74 -5.89
C GLY A 184 7.90 -3.47 -4.90
N GLY A 185 6.69 -3.95 -5.16
CA GLY A 185 5.54 -3.84 -4.26
C GLY A 185 5.76 -4.60 -2.94
N ALA A 186 6.32 -5.80 -2.99
CA ALA A 186 6.69 -6.58 -1.82
C ALA A 186 7.77 -5.88 -0.97
N LEU A 187 8.81 -5.34 -1.63
CA LEU A 187 9.85 -4.55 -0.98
C LEU A 187 9.27 -3.29 -0.34
N GLY A 188 8.38 -2.57 -1.04
CA GLY A 188 7.69 -1.40 -0.53
C GLY A 188 6.88 -1.72 0.73
N ALA A 189 6.10 -2.80 0.72
CA ALA A 189 5.35 -3.24 1.89
C ALA A 189 6.27 -3.60 3.07
N LYS A 190 7.40 -4.27 2.81
CA LYS A 190 8.37 -4.66 3.84
C LYS A 190 9.12 -3.46 4.44
N MET A 191 9.55 -2.51 3.61
CA MET A 191 10.33 -1.35 4.07
C MET A 191 9.47 -0.28 4.71
N VAL A 192 8.30 -0.04 4.12
CA VAL A 192 7.36 1.01 4.53
C VAL A 192 6.37 0.48 5.58
N GLY A 193 6.16 -0.85 5.68
CA GLY A 193 5.28 -1.52 6.64
C GLY A 193 5.89 -1.81 8.02
N ARG A 194 7.20 -1.60 8.21
CA ARG A 194 7.85 -1.77 9.51
C ARG A 194 7.67 -0.50 10.35
N GLU A 195 6.91 -0.59 11.41
CA GLU A 195 7.12 0.10 12.68
C GLU A 195 7.68 -0.90 13.67
#